data_734290d1f002f6fc030d7b1fe7c94e7b
#
_entry.id   734290d1f002f6fc030d7b1fe7c94e7b
#
_cell.length_a   1.000
_cell.length_b   1.000
_cell.length_c   1.000
_cell.angle_alpha   90.00
_cell.angle_beta   90.00
_cell.angle_gamma   90.00
#
_symmetry.space_group_name_H-M   'P 1'
#
loop_
_entity.id
_entity.type
_entity.pdbx_description
1 polymer ?
#
loop_
_entity_poly.entity_id
_entity_poly.type
_entity_poly.pdbx_seq_one_letter_code
_entity_poly.pdbx_strand_id
1 'polypeptide(L)'
;MTDATLLPNRALLRVAGEDVRGFLQGLVTQDMGLVTPATPQWAGLLTAQGKALYDFILWEDADSILIDCEADQRDSLAKRLSIYRLRRPITIQPEEGGVHWSPTGEQGVPDPRLPELGRRSLGPAEGAPTTAWLPHRLSLGITEGAAELGQDKTLWLEANAQELNGVSFTKGCYIGQENTARMHYRAKVNRRLVVAPLAEPGDRTRTTYPDLGLMVELRRTESLGDALVPRWMAVTLTERTQGDA
;
A
#
# COMPACT_ATOMS: atom_id res chain seq x y z
N MET A 1 29.71 6.01 -7.95
CA MET A 1 29.09 5.52 -6.70
C MET A 1 27.79 4.86 -7.13
N THR A 2 27.64 3.58 -6.89
CA THR A 2 26.33 2.91 -7.08
C THR A 2 25.38 3.50 -6.04
N ASP A 3 24.32 4.15 -6.51
CA ASP A 3 23.32 4.72 -5.61
C ASP A 3 22.73 3.61 -4.72
N ALA A 4 22.60 3.90 -3.43
CA ALA A 4 21.98 2.99 -2.48
C ALA A 4 20.48 2.87 -2.82
N THR A 5 20.07 1.71 -3.31
CA THR A 5 18.71 1.49 -3.83
C THR A 5 17.91 0.46 -3.06
N LEU A 6 18.57 -0.42 -2.29
CA LEU A 6 17.90 -1.50 -1.57
C LEU A 6 16.96 -0.95 -0.49
N LEU A 7 15.71 -1.43 -0.47
CA LEU A 7 14.74 -1.17 0.59
C LEU A 7 14.84 -2.28 1.65
N PRO A 8 15.56 -2.07 2.75
CA PRO A 8 15.89 -3.15 3.71
C PRO A 8 14.68 -3.63 4.51
N ASN A 9 13.63 -2.85 4.59
CA ASN A 9 12.38 -3.17 5.27
C ASN A 9 11.33 -3.84 4.37
N ARG A 10 11.70 -4.19 3.12
CA ARG A 10 10.84 -4.93 2.19
C ARG A 10 11.33 -6.35 2.01
N ALA A 11 10.39 -7.26 1.80
CA ALA A 11 10.65 -8.68 1.52
C ALA A 11 9.70 -9.21 0.47
N LEU A 12 10.08 -10.32 -0.15
CA LEU A 12 9.28 -10.96 -1.18
C LEU A 12 8.63 -12.23 -0.66
N LEU A 13 7.38 -12.44 -1.09
CA LEU A 13 6.61 -13.64 -0.86
C LEU A 13 6.12 -14.16 -2.22
N ARG A 14 6.45 -15.40 -2.57
CA ARG A 14 5.99 -16.04 -3.80
C ARG A 14 4.66 -16.74 -3.56
N VAL A 15 3.68 -16.46 -4.41
CA VAL A 15 2.41 -17.18 -4.49
C VAL A 15 2.32 -17.81 -5.88
N ALA A 16 2.25 -19.15 -5.93
CA ALA A 16 2.27 -19.89 -7.19
C ALA A 16 1.30 -21.08 -7.15
N GLY A 17 0.96 -21.60 -8.32
CA GLY A 17 0.09 -22.75 -8.48
C GLY A 17 -1.04 -22.50 -9.46
N GLU A 18 -1.90 -23.51 -9.63
CA GLU A 18 -3.02 -23.44 -10.54
C GLU A 18 -4.01 -22.34 -10.11
N ASP A 19 -4.35 -21.45 -11.05
CA ASP A 19 -5.26 -20.31 -10.83
C ASP A 19 -4.83 -19.38 -9.68
N VAL A 20 -3.53 -19.08 -9.57
CA VAL A 20 -3.01 -18.15 -8.55
C VAL A 20 -3.67 -16.77 -8.64
N ARG A 21 -3.99 -16.30 -9.85
CA ARG A 21 -4.68 -15.01 -10.05
C ARG A 21 -6.11 -15.05 -9.53
N GLY A 22 -6.88 -16.09 -9.81
CA GLY A 22 -8.23 -16.26 -9.28
C GLY A 22 -8.26 -16.45 -7.76
N PHE A 23 -7.21 -17.08 -7.20
CA PHE A 23 -7.05 -17.14 -5.74
C PHE A 23 -6.88 -15.75 -5.13
N LEU A 24 -5.94 -14.95 -5.63
CA LEU A 24 -5.69 -13.61 -5.11
C LEU A 24 -6.83 -12.62 -5.43
N GLN A 25 -7.51 -12.80 -6.57
CA GLN A 25 -8.63 -11.94 -6.98
C GLN A 25 -9.73 -11.85 -5.93
N GLY A 26 -10.02 -12.94 -5.23
CA GLY A 26 -11.02 -12.96 -4.15
C GLY A 26 -10.54 -12.42 -2.80
N LEU A 27 -9.27 -12.08 -2.67
CA LEU A 27 -8.66 -11.69 -1.39
C LEU A 27 -8.21 -10.23 -1.36
N VAL A 28 -7.53 -9.77 -2.41
CA VAL A 28 -6.87 -8.47 -2.44
C VAL A 28 -7.77 -7.38 -3.03
N THR A 29 -7.50 -6.14 -2.70
CA THR A 29 -8.33 -5.00 -3.09
C THR A 29 -8.20 -4.60 -4.57
N GLN A 30 -7.10 -4.97 -5.22
CA GLN A 30 -6.82 -4.59 -6.61
C GLN A 30 -7.13 -5.72 -7.60
N ASP A 31 -7.35 -5.36 -8.85
CA ASP A 31 -7.68 -6.30 -9.93
C ASP A 31 -6.42 -7.02 -10.41
N MET A 32 -6.41 -8.36 -10.25
CA MET A 32 -5.31 -9.20 -10.71
C MET A 32 -5.14 -9.19 -12.23
N GLY A 33 -6.17 -8.82 -12.99
CA GLY A 33 -6.09 -8.63 -14.44
C GLY A 33 -5.20 -7.46 -14.85
N LEU A 34 -4.95 -6.50 -13.97
CA LEU A 34 -4.10 -5.34 -14.23
C LEU A 34 -2.62 -5.59 -13.88
N VAL A 35 -2.31 -6.67 -13.16
CA VAL A 35 -0.94 -7.01 -12.78
C VAL A 35 -0.21 -7.59 -13.99
N THR A 36 0.82 -6.87 -14.46
CA THR A 36 1.71 -7.30 -15.53
C THR A 36 3.17 -7.05 -15.14
N PRO A 37 4.17 -7.60 -15.86
CA PRO A 37 5.58 -7.31 -15.56
C PRO A 37 5.93 -5.82 -15.61
N ALA A 38 5.22 -5.03 -16.43
CA ALA A 38 5.45 -3.59 -16.58
C ALA A 38 4.56 -2.73 -15.67
N THR A 39 3.48 -3.30 -15.11
CA THR A 39 2.48 -2.59 -14.32
C THR A 39 2.15 -3.35 -13.03
N PRO A 40 3.08 -3.39 -12.05
CA PRO A 40 2.76 -3.90 -10.73
C PRO A 40 1.60 -3.11 -10.12
N GLN A 41 0.90 -3.70 -9.16
CA GLN A 41 -0.27 -3.07 -8.54
C GLN A 41 -0.11 -2.98 -7.03
N TRP A 42 -0.39 -1.82 -6.44
CA TRP A 42 -0.52 -1.71 -4.99
C TRP A 42 -1.88 -2.20 -4.55
N ALA A 43 -1.92 -2.99 -3.49
CA ALA A 43 -3.14 -3.60 -2.98
C ALA A 43 -3.08 -3.77 -1.46
N GLY A 44 -4.23 -4.01 -0.86
CA GLY A 44 -4.37 -4.40 0.54
C GLY A 44 -5.05 -5.76 0.70
N LEU A 45 -4.74 -6.44 1.80
CA LEU A 45 -5.55 -7.50 2.37
C LEU A 45 -6.29 -6.90 3.57
N LEU A 46 -7.62 -7.01 3.57
CA LEU A 46 -8.47 -6.33 4.54
C LEU A 46 -9.12 -7.29 5.53
N THR A 47 -9.61 -6.74 6.64
CA THR A 47 -10.62 -7.41 7.45
C THR A 47 -11.97 -7.43 6.73
N ALA A 48 -12.91 -8.25 7.20
CA ALA A 48 -14.29 -8.24 6.69
C ALA A 48 -14.97 -6.86 6.82
N GLN A 49 -14.50 -6.03 7.76
CA GLN A 49 -14.98 -4.65 7.97
C GLN A 49 -14.30 -3.62 7.07
N GLY A 50 -13.40 -4.03 6.16
CA GLY A 50 -12.70 -3.13 5.24
C GLY A 50 -11.53 -2.36 5.84
N LYS A 51 -10.99 -2.80 6.99
CA LYS A 51 -9.80 -2.21 7.58
C LYS A 51 -8.54 -2.88 7.05
N ALA A 52 -7.48 -2.09 6.88
CA ALA A 52 -6.18 -2.58 6.42
C ALA A 52 -5.57 -3.58 7.42
N LEU A 53 -5.21 -4.75 6.94
CA LEU A 53 -4.37 -5.72 7.67
C LEU A 53 -2.94 -5.68 7.15
N TYR A 54 -2.79 -5.71 5.83
CA TYR A 54 -1.51 -5.65 5.13
C TYR A 54 -1.66 -4.81 3.88
N ASP A 55 -0.61 -4.11 3.50
CA ASP A 55 -0.43 -3.50 2.19
C ASP A 55 0.83 -4.05 1.51
N PHE A 56 0.79 -4.13 0.19
CA PHE A 56 1.86 -4.72 -0.59
C PHE A 56 1.74 -4.33 -2.07
N ILE A 57 2.81 -4.57 -2.82
CA ILE A 57 2.81 -4.44 -4.28
C ILE A 57 2.85 -5.84 -4.90
N LEU A 58 1.96 -6.07 -5.85
CA LEU A 58 1.81 -7.32 -6.59
C LEU A 58 2.60 -7.23 -7.89
N TRP A 59 3.47 -8.21 -8.12
CA TRP A 59 4.30 -8.32 -9.31
C TRP A 59 4.01 -9.63 -10.02
N GLU A 60 3.89 -9.58 -11.33
CA GLU A 60 3.86 -10.81 -12.15
C GLU A 60 5.28 -11.35 -12.32
N ASP A 61 5.45 -12.64 -12.11
CA ASP A 61 6.68 -13.36 -12.36
C ASP A 61 6.36 -14.72 -13.00
N ALA A 62 6.37 -14.75 -14.32
CA ALA A 62 5.93 -15.90 -15.12
C ALA A 62 4.52 -16.38 -14.69
N ASP A 63 4.42 -17.63 -14.22
CA ASP A 63 3.15 -18.24 -13.77
C ASP A 63 2.86 -17.99 -12.27
N SER A 64 3.62 -17.12 -11.63
CA SER A 64 3.48 -16.78 -10.21
C SER A 64 3.26 -15.30 -9.98
N ILE A 65 2.87 -14.95 -8.75
CA ILE A 65 2.81 -13.58 -8.27
C ILE A 65 3.82 -13.42 -7.13
N LEU A 66 4.69 -12.43 -7.25
CA LEU A 66 5.52 -11.98 -6.15
C LEU A 66 4.81 -10.85 -5.42
N ILE A 67 4.77 -10.96 -4.10
CA ILE A 67 4.22 -9.95 -3.21
C ILE A 67 5.39 -9.24 -2.53
N ASP A 68 5.63 -7.96 -2.90
CA ASP A 68 6.53 -7.05 -2.20
C ASP A 68 5.80 -6.51 -0.98
N CYS A 69 6.14 -7.00 0.20
CA CYS A 69 5.51 -6.65 1.47
C CYS A 69 6.53 -6.17 2.51
N GLU A 70 6.06 -5.64 3.61
CA GLU A 70 6.87 -5.28 4.77
C GLU A 70 7.58 -6.52 5.32
N ALA A 71 8.90 -6.45 5.53
CA ALA A 71 9.74 -7.60 5.88
C ALA A 71 9.27 -8.29 7.18
N ASP A 72 8.95 -7.47 8.20
CA ASP A 72 8.48 -7.97 9.50
C ASP A 72 7.08 -8.60 9.44
N GLN A 73 6.32 -8.31 8.38
CA GLN A 73 4.97 -8.82 8.18
C GLN A 73 4.90 -10.02 7.22
N ARG A 74 5.99 -10.37 6.53
CA ARG A 74 6.00 -11.41 5.48
C ARG A 74 5.45 -12.75 5.98
N ASP A 75 5.93 -13.24 7.10
CA ASP A 75 5.53 -14.56 7.62
C ASP A 75 4.10 -14.56 8.14
N SER A 76 3.63 -13.45 8.72
CA SER A 76 2.24 -13.30 9.17
C SER A 76 1.28 -13.18 7.99
N LEU A 77 1.67 -12.48 6.92
CA LEU A 77 0.94 -12.41 5.66
C LEU A 77 0.85 -13.79 4.99
N ALA A 78 1.96 -14.54 4.93
CA ALA A 78 2.00 -15.89 4.38
C ALA A 78 1.04 -16.84 5.12
N LYS A 79 1.06 -16.81 6.47
CA LYS A 79 0.12 -17.55 7.31
C LYS A 79 -1.33 -17.14 7.04
N ARG A 80 -1.59 -15.83 6.93
CA ARG A 80 -2.94 -15.30 6.67
C ARG A 80 -3.48 -15.76 5.32
N LEU A 81 -2.71 -15.65 4.26
CA LEU A 81 -3.09 -16.11 2.93
C LEU A 81 -3.31 -17.65 2.90
N SER A 82 -2.50 -18.40 3.63
CA SER A 82 -2.62 -19.87 3.71
C SER A 82 -3.95 -20.34 4.29
N ILE A 83 -4.59 -19.54 5.15
CA ILE A 83 -5.92 -19.86 5.70
C ILE A 83 -6.98 -19.89 4.57
N TYR A 84 -6.87 -18.99 3.60
CA TYR A 84 -7.81 -18.90 2.48
C TYR A 84 -7.54 -19.89 1.35
N ARG A 85 -6.35 -20.50 1.34
CA ARG A 85 -5.98 -21.49 0.32
C ARG A 85 -6.90 -22.69 0.31
N LEU A 86 -7.34 -23.14 1.50
CA LEU A 86 -8.17 -24.34 1.68
C LEU A 86 -7.52 -25.56 0.99
N ARG A 87 -8.19 -26.14 -0.03
CA ARG A 87 -7.71 -27.29 -0.81
C ARG A 87 -7.16 -26.90 -2.18
N ARG A 88 -7.00 -25.61 -2.48
CA ARG A 88 -6.44 -25.18 -3.77
C ARG A 88 -4.95 -25.55 -3.84
N PRO A 89 -4.44 -25.97 -5.02
CA PRO A 89 -3.03 -26.31 -5.22
C PRO A 89 -2.19 -25.03 -5.37
N ILE A 90 -2.22 -24.21 -4.33
CA ILE A 90 -1.47 -22.94 -4.23
C ILE A 90 -0.33 -23.12 -3.23
N THR A 91 0.86 -22.72 -3.59
CA THR A 91 2.01 -22.59 -2.70
C THR A 91 2.22 -21.14 -2.31
N ILE A 92 2.59 -20.90 -1.05
CA ILE A 92 2.87 -19.58 -0.51
C ILE A 92 4.15 -19.71 0.30
N GLN A 93 5.23 -19.10 -0.16
CA GLN A 93 6.55 -19.29 0.47
C GLN A 93 7.39 -18.02 0.36
N PRO A 94 8.30 -17.78 1.32
CA PRO A 94 9.29 -16.72 1.20
C PRO A 94 10.05 -16.85 -0.13
N GLU A 95 10.34 -15.71 -0.74
CA GLU A 95 11.17 -15.61 -1.93
C GLU A 95 12.47 -14.90 -1.59
N GLU A 96 13.58 -15.41 -2.13
CA GLU A 96 14.87 -14.73 -2.06
C GLU A 96 14.89 -13.56 -3.04
N GLY A 97 15.54 -12.47 -2.64
CA GLY A 97 15.63 -11.27 -3.44
C GLY A 97 15.34 -10.02 -2.64
N GLY A 98 15.54 -8.89 -3.26
CA GLY A 98 15.36 -7.56 -2.70
C GLY A 98 14.45 -6.69 -3.55
N VAL A 99 13.90 -5.69 -2.91
CA VAL A 99 13.18 -4.60 -3.56
C VAL A 99 14.10 -3.40 -3.62
N HIS A 100 14.27 -2.85 -4.81
CA HIS A 100 15.09 -1.67 -5.07
C HIS A 100 14.21 -0.49 -5.46
N TRP A 101 14.66 0.68 -5.09
CA TRP A 101 13.99 1.94 -5.40
C TRP A 101 14.99 3.00 -5.89
N SER A 102 14.55 3.79 -6.84
CA SER A 102 15.28 4.97 -7.30
C SER A 102 14.32 6.13 -7.57
N PRO A 103 14.61 7.35 -7.10
CA PRO A 103 13.76 8.51 -7.36
C PRO A 103 13.77 8.96 -8.83
N THR A 104 14.88 8.79 -9.53
CA THR A 104 15.13 9.35 -10.88
C THR A 104 15.77 8.36 -11.85
N GLY A 105 15.99 7.10 -11.46
CA GLY A 105 16.64 6.10 -12.30
C GLY A 105 15.79 5.67 -13.50
N GLU A 106 16.43 5.05 -14.50
CA GLU A 106 15.74 4.44 -15.64
C GLU A 106 15.36 2.98 -15.40
N GLN A 107 16.02 2.34 -14.42
CA GLN A 107 15.78 0.92 -14.10
C GLN A 107 14.47 0.72 -13.33
N GLY A 108 13.82 -0.42 -13.60
CA GLY A 108 12.56 -0.79 -12.95
C GLY A 108 11.34 -0.15 -13.62
N VAL A 109 10.23 -0.20 -12.92
CA VAL A 109 8.94 0.34 -13.34
C VAL A 109 8.45 1.44 -12.38
N PRO A 110 7.60 2.37 -12.81
CA PRO A 110 7.03 3.38 -11.91
C PRO A 110 6.35 2.74 -10.70
N ASP A 111 6.48 3.36 -9.52
CA ASP A 111 5.71 2.94 -8.35
C ASP A 111 4.21 3.04 -8.68
N PRO A 112 3.41 1.98 -8.46
CA PRO A 112 2.02 1.94 -8.92
C PRO A 112 1.09 2.92 -8.21
N ARG A 113 1.51 3.48 -7.08
CA ARG A 113 0.71 4.43 -6.31
C ARG A 113 0.74 5.84 -6.90
N LEU A 114 1.95 6.30 -7.24
CA LEU A 114 2.17 7.66 -7.72
C LEU A 114 3.49 7.73 -8.49
N PRO A 115 3.53 8.29 -9.72
CA PRO A 115 4.77 8.40 -10.51
C PRO A 115 5.89 9.18 -9.81
N GLU A 116 5.54 10.18 -9.00
CA GLU A 116 6.46 11.01 -8.23
C GLU A 116 7.21 10.23 -7.15
N LEU A 117 6.74 9.05 -6.76
CA LEU A 117 7.48 8.12 -5.89
C LEU A 117 8.74 7.59 -6.55
N GLY A 118 8.86 7.69 -7.87
CA GLY A 118 9.99 7.13 -8.62
C GLY A 118 9.72 5.71 -9.11
N ARG A 119 10.76 4.91 -9.18
CA ARG A 119 10.71 3.57 -9.80
C ARG A 119 11.11 2.49 -8.82
N ARG A 120 10.52 1.30 -9.00
CA ARG A 120 10.86 0.09 -8.25
C ARG A 120 11.32 -1.02 -9.20
N SER A 121 12.18 -1.89 -8.68
CA SER A 121 12.57 -3.12 -9.34
C SER A 121 12.78 -4.23 -8.32
N LEU A 122 12.62 -5.46 -8.77
CA LEU A 122 13.01 -6.66 -8.03
C LEU A 122 14.38 -7.11 -8.51
N GLY A 123 15.21 -7.59 -7.61
CA GLY A 123 16.56 -8.04 -7.91
C GLY A 123 17.18 -8.81 -6.75
N PRO A 124 18.49 -9.10 -6.78
CA PRO A 124 19.21 -9.68 -5.65
C PRO A 124 19.06 -8.79 -4.40
N ALA A 125 19.01 -9.40 -3.22
CA ALA A 125 19.01 -8.68 -1.94
C ALA A 125 20.42 -8.14 -1.57
N GLU A 126 21.09 -7.56 -2.54
CA GLU A 126 22.45 -7.04 -2.47
C GLU A 126 22.47 -5.54 -2.69
N GLY A 127 23.50 -4.88 -2.21
CA GLY A 127 23.69 -3.45 -2.36
C GLY A 127 23.49 -2.68 -1.06
N ALA A 128 23.78 -1.38 -1.11
CA ALA A 128 23.64 -0.51 0.05
C ALA A 128 22.16 -0.18 0.31
N PRO A 129 21.71 -0.30 1.57
CA PRO A 129 20.37 0.15 1.93
C PRO A 129 20.18 1.65 1.67
N THR A 130 19.05 2.04 1.08
CA THR A 130 18.72 3.45 0.95
C THR A 130 18.05 3.99 2.21
N THR A 131 18.49 5.16 2.64
CA THR A 131 17.82 5.94 3.71
C THR A 131 16.92 7.03 3.15
N ALA A 132 16.97 7.26 1.84
CA ALA A 132 16.24 8.34 1.18
C ALA A 132 14.76 8.01 0.92
N TRP A 133 14.37 6.74 0.92
CA TRP A 133 12.99 6.32 0.64
C TRP A 133 11.98 6.91 1.62
N LEU A 134 12.21 6.75 2.92
CA LEU A 134 11.27 7.20 3.94
C LEU A 134 11.00 8.71 3.87
N PRO A 135 12.01 9.60 3.90
CA PRO A 135 11.76 11.04 3.80
C PRO A 135 11.14 11.44 2.46
N HIS A 136 11.54 10.80 1.34
CA HIS A 136 10.96 11.07 0.03
C HIS A 136 9.47 10.72 0.01
N ARG A 137 9.09 9.52 0.43
CA ARG A 137 7.70 9.06 0.48
C ARG A 137 6.83 9.95 1.37
N LEU A 138 7.32 10.27 2.57
CA LEU A 138 6.58 11.14 3.51
C LEU A 138 6.43 12.56 2.98
N SER A 139 7.41 13.09 2.23
CA SER A 139 7.28 14.41 1.60
C SER A 139 6.16 14.48 0.55
N LEU A 140 5.78 13.34 -0.01
CA LEU A 140 4.65 13.19 -0.92
C LEU A 140 3.33 12.85 -0.20
N GLY A 141 3.35 12.78 1.14
CA GLY A 141 2.18 12.47 1.97
C GLY A 141 1.68 11.03 1.86
N ILE A 142 2.52 10.11 1.42
CA ILE A 142 2.14 8.71 1.20
C ILE A 142 2.52 7.87 2.41
N THR A 143 1.57 7.08 2.90
CA THR A 143 1.72 6.16 4.04
C THR A 143 1.80 4.71 3.57
N GLU A 144 2.58 3.87 4.28
CA GLU A 144 2.69 2.44 4.02
C GLU A 144 3.07 1.68 5.30
N GLY A 145 2.81 0.38 5.29
CA GLY A 145 3.21 -0.54 6.36
C GLY A 145 2.31 -0.51 7.59
N ALA A 146 2.49 -1.51 8.44
CA ALA A 146 1.61 -1.77 9.58
C ALA A 146 1.62 -0.63 10.61
N ALA A 147 2.76 0.01 10.83
CA ALA A 147 2.90 1.10 11.80
C ALA A 147 2.08 2.34 11.40
N GLU A 148 2.14 2.73 10.13
CA GLU A 148 1.46 3.93 9.63
C GLU A 148 -0.01 3.70 9.30
N LEU A 149 -0.35 2.55 8.71
CA LEU A 149 -1.74 2.20 8.41
C LEU A 149 -2.53 1.84 9.67
N GLY A 150 -1.85 1.39 10.73
CA GLY A 150 -2.49 0.92 11.95
C GLY A 150 -3.28 -0.36 11.69
N GLN A 151 -2.61 -1.48 11.73
CA GLN A 151 -3.18 -2.81 11.46
C GLN A 151 -4.51 -3.03 12.19
N ASP A 152 -5.58 -3.38 11.45
CA ASP A 152 -6.97 -3.48 11.92
C ASP A 152 -7.56 -2.20 12.55
N LYS A 153 -7.02 -1.02 12.22
CA LYS A 153 -7.52 0.25 12.76
C LYS A 153 -8.07 1.19 11.69
N THR A 154 -7.43 1.28 10.54
CA THR A 154 -7.73 2.26 9.49
C THR A 154 -8.51 1.59 8.36
N LEU A 155 -9.61 2.19 7.93
CA LEU A 155 -10.35 1.76 6.76
C LEU A 155 -9.51 2.03 5.49
N TRP A 156 -9.61 1.12 4.50
CA TRP A 156 -8.75 1.19 3.32
C TRP A 156 -8.85 2.50 2.54
N LEU A 157 -10.05 3.09 2.45
CA LEU A 157 -10.23 4.41 1.82
C LEU A 157 -9.76 5.57 2.71
N GLU A 158 -9.72 5.41 4.04
CA GLU A 158 -9.08 6.38 4.93
C GLU A 158 -7.55 6.38 4.77
N ALA A 159 -6.96 5.25 4.31
CA ALA A 159 -5.56 5.15 3.91
C ALA A 159 -5.27 5.68 2.50
N ASN A 160 -6.20 6.44 1.91
CA ASN A 160 -6.10 7.06 0.59
C ASN A 160 -5.98 6.06 -0.58
N ALA A 161 -6.48 4.84 -0.40
CA ALA A 161 -6.28 3.76 -1.37
C ALA A 161 -6.91 4.04 -2.74
N GLN A 162 -7.98 4.81 -2.79
CA GLN A 162 -8.61 5.21 -4.05
C GLN A 162 -7.71 6.15 -4.85
N GLU A 163 -7.18 7.17 -4.21
CA GLU A 163 -6.33 8.19 -4.82
C GLU A 163 -4.95 7.64 -5.21
N LEU A 164 -4.50 6.61 -4.51
CA LEU A 164 -3.21 5.96 -4.70
C LEU A 164 -3.31 4.63 -5.48
N ASN A 165 -4.37 4.44 -6.26
CA ASN A 165 -4.57 3.25 -7.10
C ASN A 165 -4.50 1.91 -6.34
N GLY A 166 -4.92 1.88 -5.08
CA GLY A 166 -4.86 0.68 -4.22
C GLY A 166 -6.15 -0.15 -4.19
N VAL A 167 -7.15 0.20 -5.01
CA VAL A 167 -8.45 -0.48 -5.01
C VAL A 167 -9.12 -0.43 -6.38
N SER A 168 -9.70 -1.55 -6.79
CA SER A 168 -10.60 -1.63 -7.93
C SER A 168 -12.04 -1.76 -7.45
N PHE A 169 -12.93 -0.93 -7.98
CA PHE A 169 -14.37 -0.99 -7.70
C PHE A 169 -15.15 -1.81 -8.74
N THR A 170 -14.48 -2.29 -9.78
CA THR A 170 -15.08 -3.04 -10.91
C THR A 170 -14.69 -4.50 -10.95
N LYS A 171 -13.73 -4.94 -10.15
CA LYS A 171 -13.13 -6.27 -10.19
C LYS A 171 -13.99 -7.43 -9.66
N GLY A 172 -15.10 -7.23 -9.07
CA GLY A 172 -15.86 -8.28 -8.38
C GLY A 172 -15.51 -8.40 -6.88
N CYS A 173 -16.00 -9.47 -6.22
CA CYS A 173 -15.96 -9.59 -4.77
C CYS A 173 -14.56 -9.90 -4.22
N TYR A 174 -14.24 -9.27 -3.09
CA TYR A 174 -13.06 -9.55 -2.27
C TYR A 174 -13.35 -9.28 -0.79
N ILE A 175 -12.47 -9.73 0.10
CA ILE A 175 -12.65 -9.57 1.56
C ILE A 175 -12.64 -8.09 1.94
N GLY A 176 -13.68 -7.64 2.65
CA GLY A 176 -13.83 -6.24 3.09
C GLY A 176 -14.41 -5.28 2.06
N GLN A 177 -14.81 -5.78 0.88
CA GLN A 177 -15.35 -4.98 -0.21
C GLN A 177 -16.63 -4.23 0.18
N GLU A 178 -17.54 -4.85 0.93
CA GLU A 178 -18.84 -4.26 1.23
C GLU A 178 -18.73 -2.86 1.85
N ASN A 179 -17.91 -2.72 2.88
CA ASN A 179 -17.70 -1.43 3.52
C ASN A 179 -16.91 -0.47 2.62
N THR A 180 -15.90 -0.95 1.90
CA THR A 180 -15.11 -0.16 0.96
C THR A 180 -15.99 0.40 -0.16
N ALA A 181 -16.83 -0.42 -0.78
CA ALA A 181 -17.78 -0.01 -1.80
C ALA A 181 -18.86 0.95 -1.24
N ARG A 182 -19.38 0.68 -0.05
CA ARG A 182 -20.34 1.58 0.60
C ARG A 182 -19.74 2.96 0.84
N MET A 183 -18.49 3.05 1.27
CA MET A 183 -17.79 4.33 1.44
C MET A 183 -17.60 5.06 0.11
N HIS A 184 -17.28 4.34 -0.95
CA HIS A 184 -17.11 4.93 -2.28
C HIS A 184 -18.42 5.48 -2.85
N TYR A 185 -19.50 4.68 -2.82
CA TYR A 185 -20.77 5.01 -3.52
C TYR A 185 -21.79 5.77 -2.68
N ARG A 186 -21.78 5.63 -1.36
CA ARG A 186 -22.87 6.11 -0.49
C ARG A 186 -22.43 6.96 0.69
N ALA A 187 -21.22 6.78 1.16
CA ALA A 187 -20.70 7.49 2.32
C ALA A 187 -19.47 8.30 1.93
N LYS A 188 -19.26 9.44 2.60
CA LYS A 188 -18.04 10.23 2.40
C LYS A 188 -16.90 9.63 3.24
N VAL A 189 -15.68 9.65 2.71
CA VAL A 189 -14.48 9.40 3.51
C VAL A 189 -14.23 10.63 4.38
N ASN A 190 -14.63 10.57 5.63
CA ASN A 190 -14.59 11.71 6.55
C ASN A 190 -13.26 11.85 7.30
N ARG A 191 -12.36 10.88 7.14
CA ARG A 191 -11.03 10.87 7.74
C ARG A 191 -10.02 10.38 6.73
N ARG A 192 -8.78 10.85 6.88
CA ARG A 192 -7.66 10.40 6.06
C ARG A 192 -6.40 10.26 6.90
N LEU A 193 -5.59 9.27 6.58
CA LEU A 193 -4.20 9.26 7.02
C LEU A 193 -3.46 10.40 6.33
N VAL A 194 -2.74 11.16 7.12
CA VAL A 194 -1.97 12.31 6.67
C VAL A 194 -0.60 12.32 7.34
N VAL A 195 0.36 12.91 6.66
CA VAL A 195 1.66 13.29 7.24
C VAL A 195 1.53 14.70 7.77
N ALA A 196 1.98 14.92 8.99
CA ALA A 196 1.91 16.22 9.67
C ALA A 196 3.23 16.54 10.37
N PRO A 197 3.51 17.80 10.71
CA PRO A 197 4.60 18.16 11.62
C PRO A 197 4.49 17.40 12.94
N LEU A 198 5.64 17.03 13.50
CA LEU A 198 5.70 16.33 14.79
C LEU A 198 5.12 17.19 15.90
N ALA A 199 4.18 16.62 16.64
CA ALA A 199 3.55 17.21 17.81
C ALA A 199 3.41 16.14 18.91
N GLU A 200 2.78 16.49 20.02
CA GLU A 200 2.42 15.53 21.09
C GLU A 200 1.52 14.43 20.51
N PRO A 201 1.91 13.15 20.61
CA PRO A 201 1.12 12.05 20.10
C PRO A 201 -0.24 11.92 20.81
N GLY A 202 -1.30 11.74 20.02
CA GLY A 202 -2.66 11.54 20.52
C GLY A 202 -3.24 10.18 20.09
N ASP A 203 -4.51 9.91 20.44
CA ASP A 203 -5.22 8.66 20.14
C ASP A 203 -5.27 8.31 18.64
N ARG A 204 -5.14 9.30 17.77
CA ARG A 204 -5.20 9.14 16.32
C ARG A 204 -3.83 9.10 15.65
N THR A 205 -2.77 9.30 16.43
CA THR A 205 -1.39 9.13 15.94
C THR A 205 -1.14 7.67 15.65
N ARG A 206 -0.54 7.40 14.50
CA ARG A 206 -0.14 6.05 14.07
C ARG A 206 1.32 5.81 14.39
N THR A 207 2.17 6.73 13.97
CA THR A 207 3.61 6.66 14.24
C THR A 207 4.23 8.06 14.21
N THR A 208 5.42 8.18 14.78
CA THR A 208 6.20 9.42 14.81
C THR A 208 7.59 9.18 14.22
N TYR A 209 8.13 10.21 13.58
CA TYR A 209 9.47 10.25 13.00
C TYR A 209 10.22 11.47 13.54
N PRO A 210 10.75 11.42 14.79
CA PRO A 210 11.38 12.57 15.43
C PRO A 210 12.54 13.15 14.62
N ASP A 211 13.36 12.28 14.01
CA ASP A 211 14.50 12.71 13.19
C ASP A 211 14.09 13.48 11.93
N LEU A 212 12.86 13.32 11.48
CA LEU A 212 12.30 14.05 10.33
C LEU A 212 11.38 15.20 10.76
N GLY A 213 11.08 15.34 12.05
CA GLY A 213 10.09 16.29 12.53
C GLY A 213 8.68 16.02 12.04
N LEU A 214 8.33 14.76 11.77
CA LEU A 214 7.06 14.35 11.16
C LEU A 214 6.34 13.29 12.00
N MET A 215 5.03 13.19 11.77
CA MET A 215 4.19 12.12 12.30
C MET A 215 3.12 11.74 11.28
N VAL A 216 2.55 10.55 11.45
CA VAL A 216 1.39 10.07 10.69
C VAL A 216 0.18 10.00 11.61
N GLU A 217 -0.91 10.60 11.18
CA GLU A 217 -2.16 10.68 11.93
C GLU A 217 -3.39 10.40 11.07
N LEU A 218 -4.47 9.95 11.73
CA LEU A 218 -5.79 9.88 11.14
C LEU A 218 -6.57 11.17 11.48
N ARG A 219 -6.68 12.09 10.53
CA ARG A 219 -7.40 13.38 10.72
C ARG A 219 -8.73 13.41 9.99
N ARG A 220 -9.66 14.25 10.46
CA ARG A 220 -10.91 14.53 9.75
C ARG A 220 -10.63 15.39 8.53
N THR A 221 -11.32 15.12 7.42
CA THR A 221 -11.14 15.87 6.16
C THR A 221 -11.53 17.34 6.27
N GLU A 222 -12.44 17.67 7.18
CA GLU A 222 -12.87 19.04 7.49
C GLU A 222 -11.90 19.83 8.39
N SER A 223 -10.91 19.14 8.98
CA SER A 223 -9.95 19.75 9.92
C SER A 223 -8.58 19.10 9.80
N LEU A 224 -7.95 19.22 8.62
CA LEU A 224 -6.60 18.70 8.38
C LEU A 224 -5.51 19.54 9.07
N GLY A 225 -5.81 20.82 9.37
CA GLY A 225 -4.89 21.72 10.09
C GLY A 225 -3.58 21.93 9.32
N ASP A 226 -2.46 21.67 9.97
CA ASP A 226 -1.10 21.79 9.44
C ASP A 226 -0.59 20.55 8.69
N ALA A 227 -1.46 19.54 8.47
CA ALA A 227 -1.07 18.35 7.74
C ALA A 227 -0.67 18.68 6.30
N LEU A 228 0.28 17.92 5.78
CA LEU A 228 0.62 17.96 4.36
C LEU A 228 -0.59 17.53 3.52
N VAL A 229 -1.05 18.41 2.64
CA VAL A 229 -2.11 18.13 1.67
C VAL A 229 -1.48 18.13 0.26
N PRO A 230 -0.98 16.99 -0.22
CA PRO A 230 -0.37 16.91 -1.54
C PRO A 230 -1.43 17.07 -2.63
N ARG A 231 -0.98 17.39 -3.85
CA ARG A 231 -1.86 17.66 -4.99
C ARG A 231 -2.84 16.51 -5.26
N TRP A 232 -2.38 15.27 -5.20
CA TRP A 232 -3.22 14.09 -5.44
C TRP A 232 -4.37 13.94 -4.41
N MET A 233 -4.17 14.43 -3.18
CA MET A 233 -5.21 14.47 -2.15
C MET A 233 -6.13 15.68 -2.30
N ALA A 234 -5.56 16.85 -2.63
CA ALA A 234 -6.28 18.12 -2.74
C ALA A 234 -7.40 18.08 -3.79
N VAL A 235 -7.17 17.44 -4.93
CA VAL A 235 -8.16 17.28 -6.01
C VAL A 235 -9.44 16.63 -5.46
N THR A 236 -9.30 15.51 -4.76
CA THR A 236 -10.46 14.78 -4.21
C THR A 236 -11.19 15.56 -3.10
N LEU A 237 -10.46 16.35 -2.32
CA LEU A 237 -11.08 17.20 -1.29
C LEU A 237 -11.91 18.33 -1.90
N THR A 238 -11.45 18.91 -3.02
CA THR A 238 -12.13 20.01 -3.72
C THR A 238 -13.39 19.54 -4.44
N GLU A 239 -13.35 18.40 -5.13
CA GLU A 239 -14.52 17.82 -5.80
C GLU A 239 -15.68 17.55 -4.84
N ARG A 240 -15.38 17.21 -3.60
CA ARG A 240 -16.37 16.98 -2.55
C ARG A 240 -17.07 18.25 -2.08
N THR A 241 -16.36 19.36 -2.03
CA THR A 241 -16.92 20.65 -1.60
C THR A 241 -17.92 21.18 -2.64
N GLN A 242 -17.74 20.85 -3.92
CA GLN A 242 -18.62 21.26 -5.02
C GLN A 242 -19.86 20.35 -5.18
N GLY A 243 -19.82 19.13 -4.68
CA GLY A 243 -20.95 18.19 -4.71
C GLY A 243 -21.97 18.37 -3.57
N ASP A 244 -21.69 19.23 -2.61
CA ASP A 244 -22.54 19.54 -1.44
C ASP A 244 -23.25 20.91 -1.55
N ALA A 245 -23.11 21.62 -2.67
CA ALA A 245 -23.77 22.86 -3.01
C ALA A 245 -24.85 22.58 -4.09
#